data_f8909be5c2e6c3e7407bdb56eb36f1cb
#
_entry.id   f8909be5c2e6c3e7407bdb56eb36f1cb
#
_cell.length_a   1.000
_cell.length_b   1.000
_cell.length_c   1.000
_cell.angle_alpha   90.00
_cell.angle_beta   90.00
_cell.angle_gamma   90.00
#
_symmetry.space_group_name_H-M   'P 1'
#
loop_
_entity.id
_entity.type
_entity.pdbx_description
1 polymer ?
#
loop_
_entity_poly.entity_id
_entity_poly.type
_entity_poly.pdbx_seq_one_letter_code
_entity_poly.pdbx_strand_id
1 'polypeptide(L)'
;MKRRNIVTMFLAGFVLTSVQAQEKVIQPSSVIAMPKITKAEWNKLYEMESDDEVESKYGDLSIYDDLYSEKCSWYCGGEVKSVTASSCLQPIKSFNYEGENAHDFNHESVWATKGKGIGESLTYTFEGKCPRITTVKILNGHVKTESVWRANSRVKKLRMYYNGKPYAILALQDSRTLQCFDVGTLGYHDLDKPDWTLKFEILEVYPGSKHEDTVIAELYFDGIDVH
;
A
#
# COMPACT_ATOMS: atom_id res chain seq x y z
N MET A 1 63.05 -46.04 22.23
CA MET A 1 62.55 -45.03 21.28
C MET A 1 61.05 -45.27 21.08
N LYS A 2 60.16 -44.42 21.67
CA LYS A 2 58.69 -44.49 21.50
C LYS A 2 58.27 -43.48 20.42
N ARG A 3 57.74 -43.97 19.30
CA ARG A 3 57.16 -43.09 18.24
C ARG A 3 55.76 -42.60 18.69
N ARG A 4 55.57 -41.30 18.77
CA ARG A 4 54.24 -40.68 19.01
C ARG A 4 53.58 -40.47 17.64
N ASN A 5 52.44 -41.14 17.42
CA ASN A 5 51.59 -40.84 16.26
C ASN A 5 50.73 -39.61 16.57
N ILE A 6 50.92 -38.56 15.75
CA ILE A 6 50.07 -37.37 15.76
C ILE A 6 48.90 -37.66 14.81
N VAL A 7 47.69 -37.72 15.36
CA VAL A 7 46.45 -37.80 14.56
C VAL A 7 46.00 -36.34 14.30
N THR A 8 46.15 -35.91 13.06
CA THR A 8 45.66 -34.59 12.62
C THR A 8 44.15 -34.73 12.27
N MET A 9 43.32 -34.16 13.09
CA MET A 9 41.86 -34.14 12.89
C MET A 9 41.50 -32.95 11.97
N PHE A 10 41.12 -33.23 10.72
CA PHE A 10 40.59 -32.24 9.80
C PHE A 10 39.12 -31.93 10.19
N LEU A 11 38.85 -30.73 10.72
CA LEU A 11 37.51 -30.21 10.85
C LEU A 11 37.05 -29.68 9.47
N ALA A 12 36.18 -30.41 8.81
CA ALA A 12 35.49 -29.93 7.63
C ALA A 12 34.38 -28.94 8.07
N GLY A 13 34.66 -27.65 7.94
CA GLY A 13 33.65 -26.60 8.16
C GLY A 13 32.60 -26.63 7.05
N PHE A 14 31.40 -27.06 7.36
CA PHE A 14 30.22 -26.88 6.47
C PHE A 14 29.85 -25.40 6.46
N VAL A 15 30.18 -24.68 5.39
CA VAL A 15 29.61 -23.33 5.12
C VAL A 15 28.24 -23.54 4.56
N LEU A 16 27.19 -23.37 5.42
CA LEU A 16 25.82 -23.26 4.98
C LEU A 16 25.63 -21.91 4.28
N THR A 17 25.78 -21.89 2.97
CA THR A 17 25.32 -20.74 2.16
C THR A 17 23.80 -20.79 2.11
N SER A 18 23.13 -19.95 2.90
CA SER A 18 21.70 -19.71 2.75
C SER A 18 21.47 -19.02 1.40
N VAL A 19 20.98 -19.75 0.43
CA VAL A 19 20.42 -19.16 -0.80
C VAL A 19 19.15 -18.41 -0.37
N GLN A 20 19.27 -17.11 -0.15
CA GLN A 20 18.12 -16.25 0.10
C GLN A 20 17.38 -16.13 -1.22
N ALA A 21 16.18 -16.72 -1.31
CA ALA A 21 15.34 -16.59 -2.49
C ALA A 21 15.12 -15.08 -2.75
N GLN A 22 15.41 -14.64 -3.96
CA GLN A 22 15.21 -13.25 -4.36
C GLN A 22 13.72 -12.92 -4.28
N GLU A 23 13.33 -11.93 -3.47
CA GLU A 23 11.94 -11.50 -3.34
C GLU A 23 11.42 -10.98 -4.69
N LYS A 24 10.20 -11.36 -5.05
CA LYS A 24 9.52 -10.90 -6.27
C LYS A 24 9.30 -9.38 -6.19
N VAL A 25 9.79 -8.66 -7.19
CA VAL A 25 9.52 -7.21 -7.33
C VAL A 25 8.37 -7.01 -8.29
N ILE A 26 7.33 -6.31 -7.85
CA ILE A 26 6.13 -5.97 -8.63
C ILE A 26 6.17 -4.49 -8.97
N GLN A 27 6.05 -4.18 -10.27
CA GLN A 27 5.88 -2.81 -10.78
C GLN A 27 4.39 -2.48 -10.86
N PRO A 28 3.98 -1.20 -10.88
CA PRO A 28 2.58 -0.85 -11.12
C PRO A 28 2.08 -1.45 -12.44
N SER A 29 0.95 -2.12 -12.40
CA SER A 29 0.24 -2.63 -13.60
C SER A 29 -0.52 -1.50 -14.30
N SER A 30 -0.98 -0.50 -13.53
CA SER A 30 -1.53 0.73 -14.07
C SER A 30 -1.18 1.93 -13.19
N VAL A 31 -1.17 3.13 -13.81
CA VAL A 31 -0.87 4.40 -13.16
C VAL A 31 -1.91 5.42 -13.65
N ILE A 32 -2.73 5.91 -12.72
CA ILE A 32 -3.89 6.76 -13.02
C ILE A 32 -3.63 8.17 -12.47
N ALA A 33 -3.78 9.20 -13.31
CA ALA A 33 -3.53 10.58 -12.92
C ALA A 33 -4.52 11.07 -11.86
N MET A 34 -4.09 11.93 -10.95
CA MET A 34 -5.02 12.54 -9.98
C MET A 34 -6.12 13.32 -10.69
N PRO A 35 -7.38 13.24 -10.19
CA PRO A 35 -8.50 13.97 -10.77
C PRO A 35 -8.21 15.47 -10.82
N LYS A 36 -8.77 16.14 -11.83
CA LYS A 36 -8.68 17.60 -11.99
C LYS A 36 -9.73 18.34 -11.17
N ILE A 37 -10.75 17.64 -10.66
CA ILE A 37 -11.83 18.20 -9.87
C ILE A 37 -11.80 17.62 -8.44
N THR A 38 -12.35 18.38 -7.51
CA THR A 38 -12.51 17.94 -6.12
C THR A 38 -13.69 16.97 -5.96
N LYS A 39 -13.72 16.21 -4.85
CA LYS A 39 -14.86 15.34 -4.51
C LYS A 39 -16.19 16.14 -4.44
N ALA A 40 -16.14 17.38 -3.94
CA ALA A 40 -17.33 18.23 -3.87
C ALA A 40 -17.85 18.68 -5.25
N GLU A 41 -16.93 18.97 -6.20
CA GLU A 41 -17.29 19.26 -7.58
C GLU A 41 -17.80 17.99 -8.28
N TRP A 42 -17.17 16.85 -8.08
CA TRP A 42 -17.63 15.56 -8.58
C TRP A 42 -19.06 15.24 -8.15
N ASN A 43 -19.37 15.34 -6.85
CA ASN A 43 -20.71 15.05 -6.34
C ASN A 43 -21.78 15.96 -6.98
N LYS A 44 -21.47 17.24 -7.21
CA LYS A 44 -22.39 18.16 -7.91
C LYS A 44 -22.64 17.76 -9.35
N LEU A 45 -21.61 17.29 -10.05
CA LEU A 45 -21.73 16.87 -11.45
C LEU A 45 -22.57 15.60 -11.58
N TYR A 46 -22.36 14.65 -10.70
CA TYR A 46 -23.12 13.40 -10.69
C TYR A 46 -24.64 13.59 -10.43
N GLU A 47 -25.01 14.67 -9.74
CA GLU A 47 -26.41 15.02 -9.49
C GLU A 47 -27.08 15.79 -10.65
N MET A 48 -26.33 16.43 -11.54
CA MET A 48 -26.85 17.46 -12.44
C MET A 48 -26.72 17.16 -13.94
N GLU A 49 -25.81 16.31 -14.38
CA GLU A 49 -25.46 16.15 -15.80
C GLU A 49 -25.49 14.65 -16.21
N SER A 50 -25.72 14.41 -17.51
CA SER A 50 -25.58 13.06 -18.06
C SER A 50 -24.09 12.64 -18.09
N ASP A 51 -23.81 11.34 -17.97
CA ASP A 51 -22.45 10.79 -18.01
C ASP A 51 -21.68 11.26 -19.25
N ASP A 52 -22.35 11.35 -20.43
CA ASP A 52 -21.73 11.79 -21.70
C ASP A 52 -21.28 13.26 -21.67
N GLU A 53 -22.03 14.16 -21.02
CA GLU A 53 -21.69 15.58 -20.90
C GLU A 53 -20.52 15.78 -19.95
N VAL A 54 -20.50 15.04 -18.85
CA VAL A 54 -19.43 15.09 -17.85
C VAL A 54 -18.13 14.53 -18.45
N GLU A 55 -18.18 13.39 -19.16
CA GLU A 55 -17.02 12.81 -19.82
C GLU A 55 -16.44 13.73 -20.91
N SER A 56 -17.30 14.37 -21.72
CA SER A 56 -16.89 15.35 -22.73
C SER A 56 -16.11 16.52 -22.13
N LYS A 57 -16.49 16.97 -20.93
CA LYS A 57 -15.92 18.14 -20.25
C LYS A 57 -14.65 17.84 -19.45
N TYR A 58 -14.62 16.70 -18.78
CA TYR A 58 -13.57 16.36 -17.79
C TYR A 58 -12.69 15.19 -18.22
N GLY A 59 -13.04 14.48 -19.29
CA GLY A 59 -12.33 13.31 -19.80
C GLY A 59 -12.76 12.02 -19.14
N ASP A 60 -11.94 10.96 -19.24
CA ASP A 60 -12.22 9.65 -18.69
C ASP A 60 -12.52 9.73 -17.18
N LEU A 61 -13.72 9.30 -16.82
CA LEU A 61 -14.24 9.38 -15.45
C LEU A 61 -13.88 8.14 -14.60
N SER A 62 -13.29 7.12 -15.18
CA SER A 62 -12.97 5.87 -14.49
C SER A 62 -12.15 6.09 -13.21
N ILE A 63 -11.28 7.11 -13.22
CA ILE A 63 -10.50 7.48 -12.04
C ILE A 63 -11.36 8.04 -10.91
N TYR A 64 -12.42 8.80 -11.25
CA TYR A 64 -13.30 9.37 -10.23
C TYR A 64 -14.12 8.27 -9.57
N ASP A 65 -14.47 7.22 -10.33
CA ASP A 65 -15.11 6.03 -9.80
C ASP A 65 -14.23 5.34 -8.75
N ASP A 66 -12.96 5.19 -9.03
CA ASP A 66 -12.00 4.59 -8.09
C ASP A 66 -11.76 5.42 -6.81
N LEU A 67 -11.82 6.76 -6.92
CA LEU A 67 -11.48 7.66 -5.81
C LEU A 67 -12.69 8.21 -5.06
N TYR A 68 -13.84 8.37 -5.73
CA TYR A 68 -14.96 9.14 -5.20
C TYR A 68 -16.30 8.42 -5.25
N SER A 69 -16.45 7.36 -6.05
CA SER A 69 -17.73 6.68 -6.15
C SER A 69 -17.81 5.48 -5.20
N GLU A 70 -19.00 5.27 -4.66
CA GLU A 70 -19.37 4.05 -3.95
C GLU A 70 -19.73 2.92 -4.93
N LYS A 71 -19.22 2.95 -6.19
CA LYS A 71 -19.54 1.93 -7.19
C LYS A 71 -19.03 0.57 -6.72
N CYS A 72 -19.70 -0.45 -7.21
CA CYS A 72 -19.47 -1.84 -6.88
C CYS A 72 -17.99 -2.23 -7.14
N SER A 73 -17.23 -2.18 -6.08
CA SER A 73 -15.83 -2.55 -5.99
C SER A 73 -15.69 -3.75 -5.06
N TRP A 74 -14.48 -4.16 -4.76
CA TRP A 74 -14.21 -5.19 -3.75
C TRP A 74 -14.94 -4.90 -2.42
N TYR A 75 -15.12 -3.63 -2.05
CA TYR A 75 -15.79 -3.19 -0.81
C TYR A 75 -17.31 -3.38 -0.79
N CYS A 76 -17.94 -3.79 -1.91
CA CYS A 76 -19.35 -4.20 -1.88
C CYS A 76 -19.57 -5.50 -1.11
N GLY A 77 -18.57 -6.36 -1.02
CA GLY A 77 -18.63 -7.62 -0.27
C GLY A 77 -17.45 -7.81 0.68
N GLY A 78 -16.40 -7.01 0.55
CA GLY A 78 -15.17 -7.06 1.35
C GLY A 78 -15.06 -5.92 2.34
N GLU A 79 -14.39 -6.18 3.45
CA GLU A 79 -14.14 -5.21 4.50
C GLU A 79 -12.75 -5.41 5.10
N VAL A 80 -12.05 -4.31 5.39
CA VAL A 80 -10.86 -4.33 6.22
C VAL A 80 -11.28 -4.27 7.69
N LYS A 81 -11.04 -5.34 8.43
CA LYS A 81 -11.39 -5.46 9.85
C LYS A 81 -10.65 -4.45 10.73
N SER A 82 -9.39 -4.20 10.43
CA SER A 82 -8.57 -3.21 11.14
C SER A 82 -7.36 -2.80 10.32
N VAL A 83 -6.93 -1.54 10.53
CA VAL A 83 -5.66 -1.00 10.07
C VAL A 83 -4.83 -0.65 11.29
N THR A 84 -3.55 -1.02 11.32
CA THR A 84 -2.62 -0.64 12.39
C THR A 84 -1.31 -0.16 11.80
N ALA A 85 -0.80 0.96 12.31
CA ALA A 85 0.51 1.49 11.96
C ALA A 85 1.54 1.15 13.04
N SER A 86 2.79 0.88 12.66
CA SER A 86 3.89 0.67 13.62
C SER A 86 4.29 1.97 14.33
N SER A 87 4.12 3.11 13.65
CA SER A 87 4.25 4.45 14.23
C SER A 87 3.41 5.47 13.47
N CYS A 88 3.15 6.61 14.09
CA CYS A 88 2.57 7.77 13.42
C CYS A 88 3.19 9.07 13.93
N LEU A 89 3.17 10.09 13.09
CA LEU A 89 3.54 11.45 13.46
C LEU A 89 2.56 11.98 14.51
N GLN A 90 3.06 12.75 15.48
CA GLN A 90 2.20 13.35 16.49
C GLN A 90 1.21 14.32 15.85
N PRO A 91 -0.03 14.37 16.35
CA PRO A 91 -1.04 15.30 15.84
C PRO A 91 -0.56 16.77 15.86
N ILE A 92 -0.88 17.50 14.79
CA ILE A 92 -0.58 18.92 14.66
C ILE A 92 -1.90 19.68 14.53
N LYS A 93 -2.25 20.50 15.54
CA LYS A 93 -3.56 21.17 15.66
C LYS A 93 -4.72 20.14 15.63
N SER A 94 -5.59 20.22 14.62
CA SER A 94 -6.73 19.31 14.43
C SER A 94 -6.42 18.13 13.52
N PHE A 95 -5.21 18.04 12.98
CA PHE A 95 -4.82 16.95 12.06
C PHE A 95 -4.14 15.83 12.86
N ASN A 96 -4.63 14.61 12.71
CA ASN A 96 -3.92 13.40 13.11
C ASN A 96 -3.29 12.75 11.87
N TYR A 97 -2.41 11.77 12.09
CA TYR A 97 -1.65 11.09 11.04
C TYR A 97 -1.65 9.57 11.25
N GLU A 98 -2.75 9.06 11.80
CA GLU A 98 -2.91 7.67 12.18
C GLU A 98 -2.96 6.73 10.97
N GLY A 99 -2.76 5.43 11.20
CA GLY A 99 -2.71 4.43 10.14
C GLY A 99 -4.00 4.32 9.35
N GLU A 100 -5.12 4.50 10.03
CA GLU A 100 -6.47 4.46 9.47
C GLU A 100 -6.69 5.51 8.38
N ASN A 101 -6.01 6.65 8.46
CA ASN A 101 -6.05 7.69 7.42
C ASN A 101 -5.52 7.22 6.05
N ALA A 102 -4.76 6.13 6.00
CA ALA A 102 -4.37 5.53 4.74
C ALA A 102 -5.42 4.57 4.16
N HIS A 103 -6.63 4.56 4.74
CA HIS A 103 -7.73 3.68 4.32
C HIS A 103 -9.12 4.28 4.63
N ASP A 104 -9.23 5.57 4.63
CA ASP A 104 -10.49 6.27 4.92
C ASP A 104 -11.17 6.84 3.66
N PHE A 105 -10.61 6.57 2.47
CA PHE A 105 -11.07 7.06 1.17
C PHE A 105 -11.16 8.60 1.11
N ASN A 106 -10.31 9.26 1.90
CA ASN A 106 -10.20 10.71 1.95
C ASN A 106 -8.76 11.14 1.68
N HIS A 107 -8.40 11.34 0.43
CA HIS A 107 -7.04 11.70 0.02
C HIS A 107 -6.54 13.06 0.58
N GLU A 108 -7.32 13.78 1.39
CA GLU A 108 -6.88 14.94 2.16
C GLU A 108 -6.30 14.59 3.54
N SER A 109 -6.71 13.44 4.13
CA SER A 109 -6.11 12.82 5.29
C SER A 109 -4.94 11.93 4.87
N VAL A 110 -4.03 11.60 5.76
CA VAL A 110 -2.86 10.80 5.44
C VAL A 110 -2.33 10.05 6.66
N TRP A 111 -1.77 8.89 6.47
CA TRP A 111 -0.80 8.34 7.40
C TRP A 111 0.56 8.96 7.16
N ALA A 112 1.20 9.43 8.23
CA ALA A 112 2.58 9.91 8.18
C ALA A 112 3.41 9.23 9.27
N THR A 113 4.61 8.76 8.89
CA THR A 113 5.53 8.13 9.83
C THR A 113 6.21 9.16 10.72
N LYS A 114 6.75 8.71 11.84
CA LYS A 114 7.68 9.51 12.63
C LYS A 114 9.07 9.50 11.95
N GLY A 115 9.44 10.59 11.29
CA GLY A 115 10.71 10.70 10.54
C GLY A 115 10.70 9.89 9.24
N LYS A 116 11.87 9.44 8.77
CA LYS A 116 12.04 8.81 7.44
C LYS A 116 11.19 7.57 7.18
N GLY A 117 10.67 6.93 8.21
CA GLY A 117 9.74 5.81 8.10
C GLY A 117 10.33 4.50 7.58
N ILE A 118 11.62 4.38 7.31
CA ILE A 118 12.23 3.11 6.88
C ILE A 118 12.10 2.07 8.00
N GLY A 119 11.50 0.91 7.69
CA GLY A 119 11.15 -0.12 8.66
C GLY A 119 9.76 0.05 9.28
N GLU A 120 9.13 1.22 9.16
CA GLU A 120 7.75 1.44 9.59
C GLU A 120 6.74 0.76 8.65
N SER A 121 5.57 0.41 9.17
CA SER A 121 4.62 -0.40 8.42
C SER A 121 3.16 -0.10 8.74
N LEU A 122 2.29 -0.39 7.76
CA LEU A 122 0.85 -0.55 7.92
C LEU A 122 0.50 -2.03 7.87
N THR A 123 -0.39 -2.48 8.75
CA THR A 123 -0.93 -3.84 8.76
C THR A 123 -2.44 -3.80 8.64
N TYR A 124 -2.96 -4.50 7.66
CA TYR A 124 -4.38 -4.68 7.38
C TYR A 124 -4.80 -6.09 7.77
N THR A 125 -5.88 -6.20 8.53
CA THR A 125 -6.47 -7.48 8.94
C THR A 125 -7.79 -7.69 8.21
N PHE A 126 -8.03 -8.90 7.74
CA PHE A 126 -9.22 -9.32 7.02
C PHE A 126 -9.80 -10.57 7.66
N GLU A 127 -11.11 -10.73 7.65
CA GLU A 127 -11.76 -11.98 8.05
C GLU A 127 -11.57 -13.05 6.97
N GLY A 128 -11.55 -14.33 7.37
CA GLY A 128 -11.39 -15.45 6.44
C GLY A 128 -12.43 -15.50 5.33
N LYS A 129 -13.66 -15.04 5.63
CA LYS A 129 -14.79 -14.98 4.67
C LYS A 129 -14.67 -13.87 3.64
N CYS A 130 -13.80 -12.85 3.85
CA CYS A 130 -13.66 -11.73 2.92
C CYS A 130 -13.37 -12.20 1.50
N PRO A 131 -13.91 -11.53 0.48
CA PRO A 131 -13.55 -11.74 -0.92
C PRO A 131 -12.03 -11.66 -1.10
N ARG A 132 -11.50 -12.40 -2.07
CA ARG A 132 -10.06 -12.45 -2.32
C ARG A 132 -9.57 -11.18 -3.00
N ILE A 133 -8.40 -10.71 -2.57
CA ILE A 133 -7.72 -9.54 -3.14
C ILE A 133 -6.84 -9.97 -4.29
N THR A 134 -6.84 -9.19 -5.38
CA THR A 134 -5.93 -9.35 -6.52
C THR A 134 -5.09 -8.11 -6.77
N THR A 135 -5.54 -6.95 -6.31
CA THR A 135 -4.90 -5.66 -6.59
C THR A 135 -4.73 -4.85 -5.30
N VAL A 136 -3.55 -4.26 -5.17
CA VAL A 136 -3.25 -3.22 -4.17
C VAL A 136 -3.19 -1.87 -4.89
N LYS A 137 -3.93 -0.88 -4.40
CA LYS A 137 -4.00 0.47 -4.96
C LYS A 137 -3.40 1.46 -3.96
N ILE A 138 -2.47 2.32 -4.41
CA ILE A 138 -1.70 3.22 -3.53
C ILE A 138 -1.68 4.65 -4.08
N LEU A 139 -2.14 5.61 -3.27
CA LEU A 139 -1.87 7.04 -3.43
C LEU A 139 -0.68 7.44 -2.57
N ASN A 140 0.47 7.62 -3.21
CA ASN A 140 1.76 7.80 -2.55
C ASN A 140 2.06 9.27 -2.23
N GLY A 141 2.32 9.56 -0.97
CA GLY A 141 2.59 10.91 -0.48
C GLY A 141 1.33 11.70 -0.11
N HIS A 142 1.48 12.94 0.34
CA HIS A 142 0.36 13.82 0.66
C HIS A 142 -0.18 14.49 -0.60
N VAL A 143 -1.12 13.86 -1.27
CA VAL A 143 -1.55 14.20 -2.65
C VAL A 143 -2.45 15.44 -2.75
N LYS A 144 -2.78 16.12 -1.65
CA LYS A 144 -3.68 17.28 -1.61
C LYS A 144 -3.29 18.36 -2.62
N THR A 145 -2.01 18.74 -2.69
CA THR A 145 -1.46 19.64 -3.71
C THR A 145 -0.07 19.20 -4.15
N GLU A 146 0.36 19.59 -5.34
CA GLU A 146 1.71 19.28 -5.83
C GLU A 146 2.82 19.81 -4.88
N SER A 147 2.65 21.01 -4.32
CA SER A 147 3.63 21.59 -3.40
C SER A 147 3.73 20.83 -2.07
N VAL A 148 2.61 20.38 -1.52
CA VAL A 148 2.56 19.58 -0.29
C VAL A 148 3.12 18.18 -0.58
N TRP A 149 2.79 17.58 -1.72
CA TRP A 149 3.31 16.28 -2.13
C TRP A 149 4.84 16.29 -2.24
N ARG A 150 5.43 17.33 -2.88
CA ARG A 150 6.89 17.48 -2.97
C ARG A 150 7.57 17.80 -1.64
N ALA A 151 6.85 18.41 -0.71
CA ALA A 151 7.40 18.79 0.59
C ALA A 151 7.68 17.60 1.50
N ASN A 152 6.87 16.54 1.43
CA ASN A 152 6.98 15.34 2.27
C ASN A 152 7.71 14.21 1.56
N SER A 153 8.28 13.26 2.32
CA SER A 153 8.85 12.04 1.74
C SER A 153 7.74 11.10 1.26
N ARG A 154 8.02 10.34 0.24
CA ARG A 154 7.13 9.38 -0.42
C ARG A 154 7.78 8.02 -0.43
N VAL A 155 6.96 6.97 -0.42
CA VAL A 155 7.48 5.60 -0.50
C VAL A 155 8.07 5.33 -1.89
N LYS A 156 9.24 4.67 -1.91
CA LYS A 156 9.87 4.15 -3.13
C LYS A 156 9.72 2.64 -3.26
N LYS A 157 9.84 1.93 -2.13
CA LYS A 157 9.62 0.47 -2.09
C LYS A 157 8.91 0.08 -0.81
N LEU A 158 7.88 -0.75 -0.95
CA LEU A 158 7.18 -1.44 0.14
C LEU A 158 7.47 -2.94 0.06
N ARG A 159 7.90 -3.54 1.15
CA ARG A 159 7.83 -5.00 1.30
C ARG A 159 6.45 -5.38 1.78
N MET A 160 5.79 -6.19 1.00
CA MET A 160 4.49 -6.78 1.33
C MET A 160 4.70 -8.14 1.98
N TYR A 161 4.00 -8.36 3.08
CA TYR A 161 3.92 -9.65 3.77
C TYR A 161 2.50 -10.18 3.69
N TYR A 162 2.35 -11.49 3.49
CA TYR A 162 1.10 -12.20 3.58
C TYR A 162 1.16 -13.18 4.76
N ASN A 163 0.26 -13.00 5.75
CA ASN A 163 0.26 -13.77 6.98
C ASN A 163 1.64 -13.83 7.67
N GLY A 164 2.30 -12.67 7.77
CA GLY A 164 3.61 -12.50 8.40
C GLY A 164 4.79 -13.03 7.60
N LYS A 165 4.60 -13.63 6.42
CA LYS A 165 5.68 -14.11 5.55
C LYS A 165 5.96 -13.10 4.44
N PRO A 166 7.24 -12.77 4.14
CA PRO A 166 7.60 -11.95 2.99
C PRO A 166 6.96 -12.53 1.72
N TYR A 167 6.32 -11.66 0.94
CA TYR A 167 5.58 -12.08 -0.26
C TYR A 167 6.14 -11.42 -1.53
N ALA A 168 6.26 -10.09 -1.54
CA ALA A 168 6.75 -9.32 -2.67
C ALA A 168 7.26 -7.94 -2.24
N ILE A 169 7.98 -7.27 -3.14
CA ILE A 169 8.34 -5.85 -3.03
C ILE A 169 7.53 -5.08 -4.08
N LEU A 170 6.74 -4.11 -3.65
CA LEU A 170 6.07 -3.16 -4.53
C LEU A 170 7.01 -1.99 -4.79
N ALA A 171 7.36 -1.76 -6.07
CA ALA A 171 8.26 -0.68 -6.49
C ALA A 171 7.43 0.49 -7.03
N LEU A 172 7.26 1.55 -6.22
CA LEU A 172 6.45 2.70 -6.56
C LEU A 172 7.22 3.68 -7.43
N GLN A 173 6.49 4.36 -8.32
CA GLN A 173 7.01 5.50 -9.09
C GLN A 173 6.92 6.78 -8.26
N ASP A 174 7.87 7.72 -8.46
CA ASP A 174 7.81 9.05 -7.86
C ASP A 174 6.86 9.97 -8.66
N SER A 175 5.58 9.66 -8.56
CA SER A 175 4.51 10.36 -9.26
C SER A 175 3.30 10.58 -8.36
N ARG A 176 2.62 11.72 -8.53
CA ARG A 176 1.38 12.07 -7.82
C ARG A 176 0.19 11.45 -8.55
N THR A 177 0.09 10.12 -8.47
CA THR A 177 -0.87 9.29 -9.20
C THR A 177 -1.35 8.14 -8.32
N LEU A 178 -2.52 7.58 -8.63
CA LEU A 178 -2.91 6.29 -8.12
C LEU A 178 -2.12 5.20 -8.85
N GLN A 179 -1.46 4.33 -8.10
CA GLN A 179 -0.66 3.22 -8.63
C GLN A 179 -1.28 1.90 -8.22
N CYS A 180 -1.63 1.07 -9.20
CA CYS A 180 -2.25 -0.23 -8.99
C CYS A 180 -1.23 -1.34 -9.20
N PHE A 181 -1.21 -2.34 -8.32
CA PHE A 181 -0.27 -3.47 -8.34
C PHE A 181 -1.05 -4.77 -8.39
N ASP A 182 -0.83 -5.57 -9.45
CA ASP A 182 -1.33 -6.94 -9.49
C ASP A 182 -0.47 -7.83 -8.57
N VAL A 183 -1.05 -8.22 -7.46
CA VAL A 183 -0.38 -9.02 -6.44
C VAL A 183 -0.70 -10.52 -6.52
N GLY A 184 -1.51 -10.93 -7.52
CA GLY A 184 -2.08 -12.26 -7.57
C GLY A 184 -3.19 -12.44 -6.53
N THR A 185 -3.78 -13.62 -6.49
CA THR A 185 -4.95 -13.89 -5.65
C THR A 185 -4.55 -14.21 -4.20
N LEU A 186 -5.01 -13.39 -3.25
CA LEU A 186 -4.74 -13.51 -1.82
C LEU A 186 -6.03 -13.54 -1.01
N GLY A 187 -6.03 -14.25 0.12
CA GLY A 187 -7.20 -14.47 0.96
C GLY A 187 -7.82 -15.83 0.72
N TYR A 188 -8.92 -16.10 1.41
CA TYR A 188 -9.53 -17.45 1.41
C TYR A 188 -10.94 -17.46 0.83
N HIS A 189 -11.73 -16.41 1.07
CA HIS A 189 -13.17 -16.39 0.78
C HIS A 189 -13.92 -17.60 1.38
N ASP A 190 -13.61 -17.88 2.64
CA ASP A 190 -14.09 -19.09 3.35
C ASP A 190 -14.36 -18.75 4.82
N LEU A 191 -15.60 -19.01 5.28
CA LEU A 191 -16.04 -18.74 6.65
C LEU A 191 -15.28 -19.55 7.72
N ASP A 192 -14.77 -20.74 7.35
CA ASP A 192 -14.06 -21.63 8.26
C ASP A 192 -12.56 -21.29 8.38
N LYS A 193 -12.09 -20.29 7.61
CA LYS A 193 -10.70 -19.83 7.68
C LYS A 193 -10.51 -18.73 8.72
N PRO A 194 -9.34 -18.71 9.39
CA PRO A 194 -9.02 -17.64 10.33
C PRO A 194 -8.82 -16.31 9.63
N ASP A 195 -8.80 -15.25 10.43
CA ASP A 195 -8.35 -13.94 9.97
C ASP A 195 -6.96 -14.03 9.33
N TRP A 196 -6.70 -13.16 8.36
CA TRP A 196 -5.44 -13.08 7.64
C TRP A 196 -4.97 -11.63 7.49
N THR A 197 -3.69 -11.44 7.19
CA THR A 197 -3.09 -10.11 7.21
C THR A 197 -2.27 -9.82 5.96
N LEU A 198 -2.30 -8.54 5.55
CA LEU A 198 -1.30 -7.92 4.68
C LEU A 198 -0.56 -6.85 5.48
N LYS A 199 0.78 -6.95 5.53
CA LYS A 199 1.62 -5.91 6.10
C LYS A 199 2.48 -5.28 5.01
N PHE A 200 2.59 -3.96 5.02
CA PHE A 200 3.39 -3.16 4.09
C PHE A 200 4.46 -2.40 4.86
N GLU A 201 5.72 -2.81 4.72
CA GLU A 201 6.87 -2.22 5.38
C GLU A 201 7.66 -1.35 4.41
N ILE A 202 7.98 -0.12 4.81
CA ILE A 202 8.75 0.83 4.01
C ILE A 202 10.21 0.40 3.96
N LEU A 203 10.74 0.10 2.76
CA LEU A 203 12.14 -0.25 2.55
C LEU A 203 12.97 0.92 2.04
N GLU A 204 12.43 1.71 1.12
CA GLU A 204 13.10 2.85 0.50
C GLU A 204 12.11 3.99 0.31
N VAL A 205 12.63 5.22 0.33
CA VAL A 205 11.83 6.44 0.15
C VAL A 205 12.42 7.38 -0.88
N TYR A 206 11.56 8.17 -1.52
CA TYR A 206 11.91 9.38 -2.24
C TYR A 206 11.89 10.54 -1.23
N PRO A 207 12.99 11.29 -1.06
CA PRO A 207 13.06 12.32 -0.03
C PRO A 207 12.16 13.49 -0.35
N GLY A 208 11.51 14.03 0.69
CA GLY A 208 10.80 15.30 0.62
C GLY A 208 11.75 16.50 0.59
N SER A 209 11.28 17.62 0.06
CA SER A 209 12.08 18.85 0.01
C SER A 209 12.12 19.61 1.34
N LYS A 210 11.20 19.34 2.28
CA LYS A 210 11.07 20.05 3.56
C LYS A 210 10.95 19.12 4.76
N HIS A 211 10.24 18.00 4.64
CA HIS A 211 9.91 17.10 5.73
C HIS A 211 10.48 15.71 5.46
N GLU A 212 11.01 15.08 6.49
CA GLU A 212 11.53 13.72 6.42
C GLU A 212 10.44 12.66 6.57
N ASP A 213 9.29 13.05 7.14
CA ASP A 213 8.17 12.13 7.38
C ASP A 213 7.69 11.52 6.06
N THR A 214 7.62 10.19 6.02
CA THR A 214 7.11 9.47 4.84
C THR A 214 5.62 9.33 4.95
N VAL A 215 4.93 9.64 3.86
CA VAL A 215 3.48 9.79 3.84
C VAL A 215 2.85 8.86 2.82
N ILE A 216 1.71 8.25 3.18
CA ILE A 216 0.78 7.56 2.29
C ILE A 216 -0.59 8.19 2.48
N ALA A 217 -1.22 8.67 1.38
CA ALA A 217 -2.58 9.19 1.44
C ALA A 217 -3.59 8.05 1.49
N GLU A 218 -3.47 7.05 0.56
CA GLU A 218 -4.38 5.91 0.53
C GLU A 218 -3.63 4.62 0.18
N LEU A 219 -4.02 3.54 0.82
CA LEU A 219 -3.68 2.17 0.45
C LEU A 219 -4.93 1.31 0.62
N TYR A 220 -5.50 0.88 -0.49
CA TYR A 220 -6.73 0.11 -0.52
C TYR A 220 -6.67 -1.02 -1.55
N PHE A 221 -7.74 -1.79 -1.69
CA PHE A 221 -7.73 -3.09 -2.34
C PHE A 221 -8.79 -3.20 -3.42
N ASP A 222 -8.54 -4.11 -4.35
CA ASP A 222 -9.52 -4.59 -5.31
C ASP A 222 -9.34 -6.09 -5.51
N GLY A 223 -10.36 -6.77 -6.05
CA GLY A 223 -10.27 -8.21 -6.14
C GLY A 223 -11.49 -8.87 -6.79
N ILE A 224 -11.72 -10.12 -6.40
CA ILE A 224 -12.73 -11.02 -6.94
C ILE A 224 -13.67 -11.53 -5.85
N ASP A 225 -14.70 -12.28 -6.22
CA ASP A 225 -15.70 -12.90 -5.33
C ASP A 225 -16.70 -11.90 -4.71
N VAL A 226 -16.92 -10.76 -5.32
CA VAL A 226 -17.84 -9.72 -4.83
C VAL A 226 -19.25 -9.80 -5.41
N HIS A 227 -19.49 -10.72 -6.35
CA HIS A 227 -20.75 -10.98 -7.04
C HIS A 227 -20.98 -12.47 -7.25
#